data_b111b403afcbf2f99f1182a819931d0b
#
_entry.id   b111b403afcbf2f99f1182a819931d0b
#
_cell.length_a   1.000
_cell.length_b   1.000
_cell.length_c   1.000
_cell.angle_alpha   90.00
_cell.angle_beta   90.00
_cell.angle_gamma   90.00
#
_symmetry.space_group_name_H-M   'P 1'
#
loop_
_entity.id
_entity.type
_entity.pdbx_description
1 polymer ?
#
loop_
_entity_poly.entity_id
_entity_poly.type
_entity_poly.pdbx_seq_one_letter_code
_entity_poly.pdbx_strand_id
1 'polypeptide(L)'
;MMTEQGRVLSALLQGTFICQVTDEEAWRFLKNREKAQQLEPHLAMLNRTLSSTAEGDVFFASYLTIGEAERKMLTQQFQDTASNLVPLVEWLLLVQQANESDMPVTMGNAIRLNELQTTIEDTPAYAEQLEKISRYRMFGSTSVNLDGQLKQVFKRLTEMG
;
A
#
# COMPACT_ATOMS: atom_id res chain seq x y z
N MET A 1 -28.97 1.38 2.05
CA MET A 1 -27.83 2.03 1.38
C MET A 1 -26.90 2.59 2.47
N MET A 2 -25.60 2.37 2.38
CA MET A 2 -24.64 2.87 3.37
C MET A 2 -24.39 4.37 3.17
N THR A 3 -24.38 5.14 4.26
CA THR A 3 -24.08 6.59 4.20
C THR A 3 -22.60 6.81 3.87
N GLU A 4 -22.23 8.02 3.40
CA GLU A 4 -20.82 8.41 3.20
C GLU A 4 -20.00 8.20 4.49
N GLN A 5 -20.53 8.65 5.62
CA GLN A 5 -19.93 8.43 6.93
C GLN A 5 -19.71 6.94 7.25
N GLY A 6 -20.71 6.09 6.97
CA GLY A 6 -20.59 4.64 7.19
C GLY A 6 -19.55 4.00 6.30
N ARG A 7 -19.43 4.44 5.04
CA ARG A 7 -18.41 3.97 4.09
C ARG A 7 -16.99 4.30 4.59
N VAL A 8 -16.78 5.56 5.00
CA VAL A 8 -15.48 6.01 5.53
C VAL A 8 -15.13 5.26 6.82
N LEU A 9 -16.09 5.12 7.74
CA LEU A 9 -15.89 4.35 8.98
C LEU A 9 -15.53 2.89 8.69
N SER A 10 -16.22 2.24 7.76
CA SER A 10 -15.93 0.86 7.35
C SER A 10 -14.53 0.70 6.79
N ALA A 11 -14.09 1.62 5.92
CA ALA A 11 -12.74 1.61 5.35
C ALA A 11 -11.66 1.76 6.44
N LEU A 12 -11.85 2.70 7.38
CA LEU A 12 -10.93 2.90 8.52
C LEU A 12 -10.82 1.65 9.40
N LEU A 13 -11.96 0.99 9.69
CA LEU A 13 -11.99 -0.23 10.52
C LEU A 13 -11.37 -1.44 9.82
N GLN A 14 -11.34 -1.46 8.50
CA GLN A 14 -10.63 -2.47 7.69
C GLN A 14 -9.12 -2.23 7.63
N GLY A 15 -8.63 -1.14 8.23
CA GLY A 15 -7.21 -0.78 8.24
C GLY A 15 -6.74 -0.06 6.99
N THR A 16 -7.67 0.51 6.20
CA THR A 16 -7.33 1.27 5.00
C THR A 16 -6.64 2.59 5.37
N PHE A 17 -5.53 2.88 4.69
CA PHE A 17 -4.90 4.20 4.69
C PHE A 17 -5.58 5.07 3.63
N ILE A 18 -6.27 6.13 4.08
CA ILE A 18 -7.06 7.01 3.22
C ILE A 18 -6.24 8.26 2.89
N CYS A 19 -5.94 8.45 1.63
CA CYS A 19 -5.29 9.64 1.10
C CYS A 19 -5.96 10.09 -0.20
N GLN A 20 -5.54 11.21 -0.74
CA GLN A 20 -6.11 11.75 -1.97
C GLN A 20 -6.04 10.80 -3.17
N VAL A 21 -5.04 9.89 -3.20
CA VAL A 21 -4.84 8.94 -4.30
C VAL A 21 -5.64 7.65 -4.10
N THR A 22 -5.74 7.16 -2.87
CA THR A 22 -6.44 5.90 -2.58
C THR A 22 -7.95 6.05 -2.57
N ASP A 23 -8.47 7.14 -1.99
CA ASP A 23 -9.90 7.45 -1.93
C ASP A 23 -10.09 8.97 -1.70
N GLU A 24 -10.19 9.73 -2.79
CA GLU A 24 -10.29 11.18 -2.73
C GLU A 24 -11.56 11.67 -2.01
N GLU A 25 -12.69 10.98 -2.16
CA GLU A 25 -13.94 11.35 -1.51
C GLU A 25 -13.86 11.18 0.01
N ALA A 26 -13.38 10.02 0.46
CA ALA A 26 -13.15 9.76 1.88
C ALA A 26 -12.10 10.70 2.47
N TRP A 27 -11.05 10.98 1.73
CA TRP A 27 -10.02 11.93 2.14
C TRP A 27 -10.60 13.34 2.33
N ARG A 28 -11.40 13.85 1.39
CA ARG A 28 -12.10 15.15 1.52
C ARG A 28 -13.05 15.18 2.71
N PHE A 29 -13.76 14.06 2.95
CA PHE A 29 -14.61 13.90 4.12
C PHE A 29 -13.81 14.07 5.41
N LEU A 30 -12.64 13.42 5.53
CA LEU A 30 -11.78 13.44 6.71
C LEU A 30 -11.01 14.76 6.90
N LYS A 31 -10.73 15.49 5.82
CA LYS A 31 -10.19 16.86 5.89
C LYS A 31 -11.19 17.85 6.51
N ASN A 32 -12.47 17.58 6.44
CA ASN A 32 -13.47 18.36 7.17
C ASN A 32 -13.48 17.95 8.64
N ARG A 33 -13.00 18.83 9.51
CA ARG A 33 -12.83 18.56 10.95
C ARG A 33 -14.14 18.15 11.64
N GLU A 34 -15.26 18.79 11.30
CA GLU A 34 -16.56 18.49 11.90
C GLU A 34 -17.04 17.09 11.52
N LYS A 35 -16.92 16.71 10.24
CA LYS A 35 -17.25 15.38 9.75
C LYS A 35 -16.35 14.30 10.36
N ALA A 36 -15.04 14.55 10.44
CA ALA A 36 -14.08 13.66 11.07
C ALA A 36 -14.39 13.40 12.54
N GLN A 37 -14.73 14.45 13.30
CA GLN A 37 -15.10 14.32 14.71
C GLN A 37 -16.35 13.47 14.95
N GLN A 38 -17.27 13.40 13.99
CA GLN A 38 -18.46 12.55 14.11
C GLN A 38 -18.12 11.04 14.08
N LEU A 39 -16.94 10.66 13.56
CA LEU A 39 -16.49 9.26 13.56
C LEU A 39 -15.90 8.81 14.90
N GLU A 40 -15.37 9.72 15.69
CA GLU A 40 -14.65 9.39 16.94
C GLU A 40 -15.46 8.55 17.93
N PRO A 41 -16.75 8.84 18.22
CA PRO A 41 -17.52 8.01 19.14
C PRO A 41 -17.66 6.55 18.62
N HIS A 42 -17.80 6.38 17.31
CA HIS A 42 -17.95 5.05 16.71
C HIS A 42 -16.63 4.28 16.72
N LEU A 43 -15.50 4.95 16.46
CA LEU A 43 -14.17 4.37 16.54
C LEU A 43 -13.82 3.98 17.99
N ALA A 44 -14.11 4.87 18.95
CA ALA A 44 -13.82 4.65 20.37
C ALA A 44 -14.53 3.41 20.94
N MET A 45 -15.74 3.13 20.51
CA MET A 45 -16.48 1.90 20.88
C MET A 45 -15.71 0.61 20.53
N LEU A 46 -14.82 0.68 19.54
CA LEU A 46 -14.02 -0.44 19.05
C LEU A 46 -12.53 -0.31 19.42
N ASN A 47 -12.22 0.50 20.44
CA ASN A 47 -10.85 0.79 20.85
C ASN A 47 -9.99 1.38 19.73
N ARG A 48 -10.59 2.24 18.88
CA ARG A 48 -9.93 2.94 17.79
C ARG A 48 -10.07 4.45 17.94
N THR A 49 -9.18 5.18 17.30
CA THR A 49 -9.25 6.64 17.12
C THR A 49 -8.76 7.00 15.73
N LEU A 50 -9.22 8.12 15.20
CA LEU A 50 -8.74 8.64 13.92
C LEU A 50 -7.35 9.25 14.12
N SER A 51 -6.40 8.83 13.29
CA SER A 51 -5.04 9.35 13.26
C SER A 51 -4.68 9.82 11.85
N SER A 52 -3.69 10.69 11.77
CA SER A 52 -3.15 11.17 10.50
C SER A 52 -1.64 11.28 10.55
N THR A 53 -1.01 11.33 9.38
CA THR A 53 0.41 11.73 9.24
C THR A 53 0.62 13.16 9.73
N ALA A 54 1.87 13.55 9.95
CA ALA A 54 2.23 14.88 10.45
C ALA A 54 1.71 16.01 9.54
N GLU A 55 1.76 15.81 8.22
CA GLU A 55 1.23 16.74 7.22
C GLU A 55 -0.30 16.67 7.08
N GLY A 56 -0.94 15.67 7.69
CA GLY A 56 -2.39 15.47 7.60
C GLY A 56 -2.85 14.99 6.22
N ASP A 57 -1.99 14.34 5.45
CA ASP A 57 -2.29 13.91 4.08
C ASP A 57 -2.80 12.48 3.99
N VAL A 58 -2.56 11.66 5.02
CA VAL A 58 -3.05 10.30 5.11
C VAL A 58 -3.78 10.12 6.44
N PHE A 59 -4.97 9.55 6.38
CA PHE A 59 -5.80 9.21 7.55
C PHE A 59 -5.89 7.72 7.73
N PHE A 60 -5.90 7.26 8.99
CA PHE A 60 -6.03 5.85 9.34
C PHE A 60 -6.60 5.70 10.76
N ALA A 61 -7.13 4.51 11.08
CA ALA A 61 -7.55 4.21 12.45
C ALA A 61 -6.38 3.60 13.24
N SER A 62 -6.03 4.20 14.37
CA SER A 62 -5.08 3.65 15.33
C SER A 62 -5.79 3.11 16.58
N TYR A 63 -5.06 2.43 17.45
CA TYR A 63 -5.62 1.99 18.73
C TYR A 63 -5.71 3.17 19.71
N LEU A 64 -6.83 3.28 20.40
CA LEU A 64 -7.03 4.27 21.47
C LEU A 64 -6.23 3.88 22.71
N THR A 65 -6.23 2.59 23.06
CA THR A 65 -5.42 2.01 24.13
C THR A 65 -4.73 0.76 23.64
N ILE A 66 -3.46 0.54 24.05
CA ILE A 66 -2.65 -0.59 23.61
C ILE A 66 -2.42 -1.53 24.80
N GLY A 67 -3.21 -2.60 24.89
CA GLY A 67 -3.01 -3.72 25.80
C GLY A 67 -2.08 -4.80 25.20
N GLU A 68 -2.02 -5.96 25.84
CA GLU A 68 -1.17 -7.08 25.36
C GLU A 68 -1.62 -7.65 24.02
N ALA A 69 -2.93 -7.75 23.80
CA ALA A 69 -3.50 -8.26 22.56
C ALA A 69 -3.17 -7.35 21.37
N GLU A 70 -3.40 -6.04 21.53
CA GLU A 70 -3.10 -5.04 20.51
C GLU A 70 -1.60 -4.97 20.24
N ARG A 71 -0.77 -5.05 21.28
CA ARG A 71 0.70 -5.06 21.12
C ARG A 71 1.18 -6.25 20.32
N LYS A 72 0.62 -7.44 20.55
CA LYS A 72 0.97 -8.63 19.76
C LYS A 72 0.58 -8.47 18.29
N MET A 73 -0.62 -7.95 18.01
CA MET A 73 -1.10 -7.70 16.64
C MET A 73 -0.22 -6.67 15.92
N LEU A 74 0.11 -5.56 16.60
CA LEU A 74 0.99 -4.53 16.05
C LEU A 74 2.40 -5.09 15.77
N THR A 75 2.96 -5.87 16.69
CA THR A 75 4.28 -6.49 16.47
C THR A 75 4.28 -7.36 15.23
N GLN A 76 3.25 -8.19 15.04
CA GLN A 76 3.12 -9.02 13.85
C GLN A 76 3.01 -8.17 12.58
N GLN A 77 2.16 -7.15 12.60
CA GLN A 77 1.98 -6.22 11.47
C GLN A 77 3.28 -5.52 11.09
N PHE A 78 4.06 -5.04 12.06
CA PHE A 78 5.35 -4.41 11.80
C PHE A 78 6.40 -5.40 11.28
N GLN A 79 6.40 -6.63 11.76
CA GLN A 79 7.28 -7.68 11.23
C GLN A 79 6.95 -7.99 9.76
N ASP A 80 5.67 -8.12 9.42
CA ASP A 80 5.22 -8.35 8.05
C ASP A 80 5.60 -7.17 7.14
N THR A 81 5.39 -5.93 7.61
CA THR A 81 5.81 -4.73 6.89
C THR A 81 7.33 -4.72 6.67
N ALA A 82 8.12 -4.96 7.70
CA ALA A 82 9.58 -4.98 7.61
C ALA A 82 10.08 -6.04 6.63
N SER A 83 9.45 -7.22 6.59
CA SER A 83 9.83 -8.29 5.65
C SER A 83 9.50 -7.96 4.19
N ASN A 84 8.56 -7.06 3.95
CA ASN A 84 8.16 -6.63 2.61
C ASN A 84 8.93 -5.41 2.10
N LEU A 85 9.65 -4.68 2.97
CA LEU A 85 10.37 -3.46 2.56
C LEU A 85 11.46 -3.73 1.53
N VAL A 86 12.28 -4.76 1.72
CA VAL A 86 13.38 -5.08 0.79
C VAL A 86 12.86 -5.42 -0.60
N PRO A 87 11.89 -6.35 -0.75
CA PRO A 87 11.28 -6.63 -2.06
C PRO A 87 10.67 -5.41 -2.74
N LEU A 88 9.99 -4.55 -1.97
CA LEU A 88 9.38 -3.33 -2.51
C LEU A 88 10.43 -2.33 -3.00
N VAL A 89 11.48 -2.10 -2.21
CA VAL A 89 12.55 -1.18 -2.61
C VAL A 89 13.28 -1.71 -3.85
N GLU A 90 13.62 -2.99 -3.90
CA GLU A 90 14.25 -3.59 -5.09
C GLU A 90 13.34 -3.48 -6.32
N TRP A 91 12.03 -3.68 -6.18
CA TRP A 91 11.05 -3.50 -7.24
C TRP A 91 11.00 -2.04 -7.73
N LEU A 92 10.89 -1.08 -6.82
CA LEU A 92 10.84 0.35 -7.18
C LEU A 92 12.12 0.81 -7.88
N LEU A 93 13.29 0.31 -7.45
CA LEU A 93 14.57 0.58 -8.11
C LEU A 93 14.61 0.00 -9.52
N LEU A 94 14.12 -1.24 -9.72
CA LEU A 94 14.03 -1.85 -11.03
C LEU A 94 13.12 -1.04 -11.97
N VAL A 95 11.96 -0.61 -11.49
CA VAL A 95 11.01 0.23 -12.25
C VAL A 95 11.64 1.57 -12.62
N GLN A 96 12.32 2.22 -11.67
CA GLN A 96 13.01 3.49 -11.91
C GLN A 96 14.10 3.35 -12.98
N GLN A 97 14.92 2.32 -12.88
CA GLN A 97 15.99 2.05 -13.85
C GLN A 97 15.42 1.72 -15.24
N ALA A 98 14.39 0.89 -15.32
CA ALA A 98 13.74 0.50 -16.56
C ALA A 98 13.03 1.68 -17.25
N ASN A 99 12.53 2.64 -16.50
CA ASN A 99 11.92 3.86 -17.05
C ASN A 99 12.97 4.95 -17.39
N GLU A 100 14.26 4.69 -17.20
CA GLU A 100 15.34 5.67 -17.41
C GLU A 100 15.06 7.00 -16.68
N SER A 101 14.43 6.93 -15.50
CA SER A 101 14.00 8.09 -14.75
C SER A 101 15.02 8.44 -13.66
N ASP A 102 15.49 9.69 -13.67
CA ASP A 102 16.29 10.23 -12.56
C ASP A 102 15.45 10.53 -11.31
N MET A 103 14.12 10.52 -11.48
CA MET A 103 13.18 10.79 -10.38
C MET A 103 12.67 9.48 -9.80
N PRO A 104 12.58 9.36 -8.47
CA PRO A 104 12.00 8.17 -7.85
C PRO A 104 10.51 8.05 -8.20
N VAL A 105 10.02 6.81 -8.24
CA VAL A 105 8.58 6.56 -8.38
C VAL A 105 7.86 7.07 -7.13
N THR A 106 6.90 7.95 -7.34
CA THR A 106 6.12 8.57 -6.27
C THR A 106 4.64 8.23 -6.39
N MET A 107 3.90 8.51 -5.33
CA MET A 107 2.46 8.34 -5.28
C MET A 107 1.78 9.09 -6.44
N GLY A 108 0.86 8.40 -7.15
CA GLY A 108 0.19 8.93 -8.34
C GLY A 108 0.89 8.66 -9.67
N ASN A 109 2.14 8.17 -9.66
CA ASN A 109 2.81 7.76 -10.90
C ASN A 109 2.22 6.43 -11.40
N ALA A 110 1.90 6.38 -12.70
CA ALA A 110 1.44 5.15 -13.34
C ALA A 110 2.62 4.29 -13.78
N ILE A 111 2.60 3.01 -13.41
CA ILE A 111 3.53 2.00 -13.91
C ILE A 111 2.76 1.13 -14.90
N ARG A 112 3.19 1.15 -16.18
CA ARG A 112 2.52 0.41 -17.25
C ARG A 112 3.22 -0.91 -17.53
N LEU A 113 2.50 -2.01 -17.37
CA LEU A 113 3.03 -3.36 -17.51
C LEU A 113 3.70 -3.58 -18.88
N ASN A 114 3.05 -3.18 -19.96
CA ASN A 114 3.56 -3.45 -21.31
C ASN A 114 4.86 -2.68 -21.62
N GLU A 115 4.96 -1.42 -21.19
CA GLU A 115 6.15 -0.60 -21.38
C GLU A 115 7.32 -1.19 -20.58
N LEU A 116 7.05 -1.52 -19.31
CA LEU A 116 8.04 -2.11 -18.41
C LEU A 116 8.51 -3.49 -18.92
N GLN A 117 7.60 -4.32 -19.44
CA GLN A 117 7.91 -5.62 -19.99
C GLN A 117 8.92 -5.52 -21.14
N THR A 118 8.65 -4.64 -22.12
CA THR A 118 9.53 -4.45 -23.27
C THR A 118 10.95 -4.05 -22.83
N THR A 119 11.06 -3.08 -21.92
CA THR A 119 12.37 -2.62 -21.45
C THR A 119 13.13 -3.71 -20.69
N ILE A 120 12.45 -4.52 -19.89
CA ILE A 120 13.08 -5.63 -19.15
C ILE A 120 13.49 -6.75 -20.10
N GLU A 121 12.69 -7.07 -21.13
CA GLU A 121 13.01 -8.08 -22.14
C GLU A 121 14.29 -7.70 -22.93
N ASP A 122 14.45 -6.42 -23.22
CA ASP A 122 15.59 -5.90 -23.99
C ASP A 122 16.90 -5.80 -23.15
N THR A 123 16.80 -5.92 -21.81
CA THR A 123 17.94 -5.74 -20.91
C THR A 123 18.12 -6.97 -20.01
N PRO A 124 19.07 -7.88 -20.30
CA PRO A 124 19.27 -9.12 -19.53
C PRO A 124 19.46 -8.90 -18.03
N ALA A 125 20.17 -7.83 -17.64
CA ALA A 125 20.40 -7.50 -16.24
C ALA A 125 19.07 -7.20 -15.49
N TYR A 126 18.10 -6.55 -16.13
CA TYR A 126 16.79 -6.29 -15.55
C TYR A 126 15.95 -7.56 -15.45
N ALA A 127 16.06 -8.45 -16.42
CA ALA A 127 15.40 -9.76 -16.39
C ALA A 127 15.89 -10.61 -15.20
N GLU A 128 17.20 -10.64 -14.93
CA GLU A 128 17.78 -11.32 -13.77
C GLU A 128 17.32 -10.68 -12.43
N GLN A 129 17.25 -9.36 -12.38
CA GLN A 129 16.72 -8.67 -11.20
C GLN A 129 15.25 -9.00 -10.96
N LEU A 130 14.42 -8.98 -12.01
CA LEU A 130 13.00 -9.34 -11.92
C LEU A 130 12.82 -10.79 -11.45
N GLU A 131 13.62 -11.72 -11.98
CA GLU A 131 13.59 -13.12 -11.55
C GLU A 131 13.83 -13.23 -10.04
N LYS A 132 14.88 -12.57 -9.53
CA LYS A 132 15.19 -12.53 -8.10
C LYS A 132 14.03 -11.92 -7.29
N ILE A 133 13.55 -10.73 -7.70
CA ILE A 133 12.50 -9.98 -7.00
C ILE A 133 11.20 -10.79 -6.96
N SER A 134 10.79 -11.38 -8.08
CA SER A 134 9.53 -12.13 -8.18
C SER A 134 9.47 -13.35 -7.26
N ARG A 135 10.62 -13.89 -6.86
CA ARG A 135 10.73 -15.06 -5.96
C ARG A 135 10.64 -14.73 -4.48
N TYR A 136 10.76 -13.45 -4.09
CA TYR A 136 10.54 -13.09 -2.69
C TYR A 136 9.16 -13.55 -2.22
N ARG A 137 9.05 -13.95 -0.95
CA ARG A 137 7.79 -14.44 -0.34
C ARG A 137 6.62 -13.49 -0.58
N MET A 138 6.88 -12.19 -0.60
CA MET A 138 5.89 -11.15 -0.88
C MET A 138 5.20 -11.36 -2.23
N PHE A 139 5.97 -11.65 -3.28
CA PHE A 139 5.45 -11.84 -4.63
C PHE A 139 5.14 -13.33 -4.94
N GLY A 140 5.97 -14.24 -4.48
CA GLY A 140 5.74 -15.69 -4.52
C GLY A 140 5.58 -16.26 -5.92
N SER A 141 6.31 -15.72 -6.92
CA SER A 141 6.27 -16.23 -8.27
C SER A 141 6.98 -17.57 -8.40
N THR A 142 6.34 -18.52 -9.07
CA THR A 142 6.93 -19.79 -9.50
C THR A 142 7.17 -19.83 -11.00
N SER A 143 6.85 -18.74 -11.72
CA SER A 143 7.01 -18.65 -13.17
C SER A 143 8.47 -18.60 -13.56
N VAL A 144 8.80 -19.31 -14.66
CA VAL A 144 10.13 -19.29 -15.28
C VAL A 144 10.23 -18.24 -16.38
N ASN A 145 9.10 -17.73 -16.91
CA ASN A 145 9.11 -16.70 -17.94
C ASN A 145 8.85 -15.31 -17.35
N LEU A 146 9.41 -14.31 -18.00
CA LEU A 146 9.36 -12.91 -17.61
C LEU A 146 7.92 -12.37 -17.50
N ASP A 147 7.08 -12.67 -18.49
CA ASP A 147 5.67 -12.24 -18.49
C ASP A 147 4.91 -12.74 -17.25
N GLY A 148 5.07 -14.02 -16.92
CA GLY A 148 4.44 -14.60 -15.73
C GLY A 148 4.98 -14.03 -14.43
N GLN A 149 6.29 -13.77 -14.34
CA GLN A 149 6.91 -13.13 -13.19
C GLN A 149 6.37 -11.70 -12.99
N LEU A 150 6.34 -10.92 -14.06
CA LEU A 150 5.88 -9.54 -14.02
C LEU A 150 4.39 -9.44 -13.67
N LYS A 151 3.54 -10.26 -14.30
CA LYS A 151 2.10 -10.33 -13.96
C LYS A 151 1.86 -10.71 -12.50
N GLN A 152 2.65 -11.64 -11.96
CA GLN A 152 2.53 -12.03 -10.57
C GLN A 152 2.90 -10.88 -9.62
N VAL A 153 3.96 -10.12 -9.92
CA VAL A 153 4.34 -8.94 -9.13
C VAL A 153 3.21 -7.91 -9.15
N PHE A 154 2.69 -7.54 -10.32
CA PHE A 154 1.58 -6.59 -10.44
C PHE A 154 0.33 -7.06 -9.69
N LYS A 155 -0.03 -8.34 -9.84
CA LYS A 155 -1.16 -8.93 -9.12
C LYS A 155 -1.02 -8.77 -7.62
N ARG A 156 0.14 -9.13 -7.06
CA ARG A 156 0.38 -9.04 -5.62
C ARG A 156 0.38 -7.60 -5.12
N LEU A 157 0.96 -6.66 -5.87
CA LEU A 157 0.92 -5.24 -5.52
C LEU A 157 -0.51 -4.71 -5.49
N THR A 158 -1.34 -5.08 -6.49
CA THR A 158 -2.75 -4.68 -6.54
C THR A 158 -3.57 -5.27 -5.38
N GLU A 159 -3.28 -6.52 -4.98
CA GLU A 159 -3.95 -7.18 -3.85
C GLU A 159 -3.58 -6.56 -2.49
N MET A 160 -2.42 -5.95 -2.39
CA MET A 160 -1.94 -5.31 -1.16
C MET A 160 -2.43 -3.86 -0.98
N GLY A 161 -3.02 -3.26 -2.01
CA GLY A 161 -3.59 -1.91 -2.03
C GLY A 161 -2.71 -0.92 -2.72
#